data_d82f12413aeb1b579d22f6bc64daeed9
#
_entry.id   d82f12413aeb1b579d22f6bc64daeed9
#
_cell.length_a   1.000
_cell.length_b   1.000
_cell.length_c   1.000
_cell.angle_alpha   90.00
_cell.angle_beta   90.00
_cell.angle_gamma   90.00
#
_symmetry.space_group_name_H-M   'P 1'
#
loop_
_entity.id
_entity.type
_entity.pdbx_description
1 polymer ?
#
loop_
_entity_poly.entity_id
_entity_poly.type
_entity_poly.pdbx_seq_one_letter_code
_entity_poly.pdbx_strand_id
1 'polypeptide(L)'
;MRSVISECVLRERARTFLGESSGVLTTESCGLEAQPDAPPHDDALLALEHLGVPVCDTGASRADEEHMGRCDLAIAMTRQQSYVLANRFPAHMNKYFSLIEINGAIETLLERREVTVESGDWIADARRMSPGELDRGLRLAAASLASERREFMKPLAGVPLNIFELLTLFSPCFHQVSGIHDPIGGASAEKFKCADLLDGEVTLLLRGLLALTCTMGSD
;
A
#
# COMPACT_ATOMS: atom_id res chain seq x y z
N MET A 1 -3.27 -0.24 -14.11
CA MET A 1 -3.45 1.23 -13.96
C MET A 1 -3.22 1.68 -12.51
N ARG A 2 -4.07 1.33 -11.53
CA ARG A 2 -4.01 1.81 -10.14
C ARG A 2 -2.66 1.59 -9.44
N SER A 3 -2.06 0.40 -9.55
CA SER A 3 -0.76 0.09 -8.92
C SER A 3 0.37 0.99 -9.42
N VAL A 4 0.40 1.28 -10.73
CA VAL A 4 1.40 2.18 -11.32
C VAL A 4 1.22 3.61 -10.79
N ILE A 5 -0.03 4.10 -10.73
CA ILE A 5 -0.33 5.42 -10.15
C ILE A 5 0.14 5.47 -8.69
N SER A 6 -0.23 4.46 -7.89
CA SER A 6 0.15 4.40 -6.47
C SER A 6 1.66 4.34 -6.26
N GLU A 7 2.39 3.61 -7.10
CA GLU A 7 3.86 3.57 -7.05
C GLU A 7 4.47 4.94 -7.33
N CYS A 8 4.06 5.59 -8.44
CA CYS A 8 4.59 6.90 -8.81
C CYS A 8 4.24 7.97 -7.77
N VAL A 9 3.01 7.95 -7.25
CA VAL A 9 2.58 8.84 -6.17
C VAL A 9 3.42 8.60 -4.90
N LEU A 10 3.59 7.35 -4.48
CA LEU A 10 4.35 7.03 -3.27
C LEU A 10 5.82 7.48 -3.38
N ARG A 11 6.46 7.26 -4.53
CA ARG A 11 7.83 7.73 -4.80
C ARG A 11 7.92 9.26 -4.74
N GLU A 12 6.97 9.97 -5.36
CA GLU A 12 6.98 11.42 -5.37
C GLU A 12 6.69 12.02 -3.98
N ARG A 13 5.74 11.44 -3.24
CA ARG A 13 5.46 11.84 -1.85
C ARG A 13 6.64 11.53 -0.93
N ALA A 14 7.28 10.37 -1.07
CA ALA A 14 8.49 10.03 -0.32
C ALA A 14 9.62 11.03 -0.60
N ARG A 15 9.85 11.40 -1.87
CA ARG A 15 10.83 12.43 -2.24
C ARG A 15 10.50 13.78 -1.61
N THR A 16 9.24 14.19 -1.67
CA THR A 16 8.77 15.45 -1.09
C THR A 16 8.90 15.46 0.44
N PHE A 17 8.56 14.34 1.11
CA PHE A 17 8.54 14.25 2.57
C PHE A 17 9.92 14.01 3.17
N LEU A 18 10.75 13.20 2.54
CA LEU A 18 12.02 12.70 3.11
C LEU A 18 13.27 13.32 2.45
N GLY A 19 13.12 14.02 1.31
CA GLY A 19 14.25 14.59 0.58
C GLY A 19 15.30 13.53 0.21
N GLU A 20 16.56 13.75 0.58
CA GLU A 20 17.66 12.83 0.29
C GLU A 20 17.49 11.45 0.93
N SER A 21 16.78 11.36 2.05
CA SER A 21 16.50 10.09 2.73
C SER A 21 15.39 9.27 2.07
N SER A 22 14.75 9.75 0.99
CA SER A 22 13.69 9.02 0.30
C SER A 22 14.13 7.68 -0.29
N GLY A 23 15.42 7.52 -0.58
CA GLY A 23 15.99 6.27 -1.09
C GLY A 23 15.93 5.07 -0.14
N VAL A 24 15.62 5.27 1.15
CA VAL A 24 15.41 4.17 2.10
C VAL A 24 14.08 3.44 1.84
N LEU A 25 13.12 4.10 1.19
CA LEU A 25 11.84 3.51 0.82
C LEU A 25 11.88 3.03 -0.63
N THR A 26 12.06 1.74 -0.82
CA THR A 26 11.98 1.12 -2.15
C THR A 26 10.54 0.73 -2.46
N THR A 27 10.04 1.14 -3.61
CA THR A 27 8.67 0.84 -4.07
C THR A 27 8.70 0.22 -5.45
N GLU A 28 7.91 -0.81 -5.65
CA GLU A 28 7.73 -1.48 -6.94
C GLU A 28 6.25 -1.81 -7.12
N SER A 29 5.74 -1.73 -8.35
CA SER A 29 4.41 -2.24 -8.66
C SER A 29 4.47 -3.48 -9.53
N CYS A 30 3.60 -4.43 -9.24
CA CYS A 30 3.42 -5.63 -10.05
C CYS A 30 1.93 -5.90 -10.28
N GLY A 31 1.62 -6.63 -11.33
CA GLY A 31 0.25 -7.05 -11.64
C GLY A 31 0.07 -8.55 -11.46
N LEU A 32 -1.12 -8.98 -11.04
CA LEU A 32 -1.46 -10.41 -10.93
C LEU A 32 -1.43 -11.12 -12.30
N GLU A 33 -1.82 -10.40 -13.35
CA GLU A 33 -1.90 -10.89 -14.74
C GLU A 33 -1.17 -9.94 -15.73
N ALA A 34 -0.15 -9.21 -15.22
CA ALA A 34 0.62 -8.31 -16.07
C ALA A 34 1.41 -9.09 -17.13
N GLN A 35 1.51 -8.49 -18.32
CA GLN A 35 2.49 -8.91 -19.31
C GLN A 35 3.82 -8.21 -18.97
N PRO A 36 4.93 -8.97 -18.79
CA PRO A 36 6.23 -8.36 -18.51
C PRO A 36 6.61 -7.31 -19.54
N ASP A 37 7.25 -6.24 -19.07
CA ASP A 37 7.74 -5.11 -19.88
C ASP A 37 6.68 -4.32 -20.65
N ALA A 38 5.39 -4.58 -20.42
CA ALA A 38 4.33 -3.77 -21.02
C ALA A 38 4.41 -2.33 -20.49
N PRO A 39 4.24 -1.32 -21.38
CA PRO A 39 4.22 0.07 -20.92
C PRO A 39 3.00 0.35 -20.04
N PRO A 40 3.05 1.40 -19.22
CA PRO A 40 1.88 1.85 -18.48
C PRO A 40 0.70 2.13 -19.40
N HIS A 41 -0.50 1.81 -18.96
CA HIS A 41 -1.73 2.08 -19.70
C HIS A 41 -1.93 3.61 -19.85
N ASP A 42 -2.43 4.07 -21.01
CA ASP A 42 -2.66 5.50 -21.27
C ASP A 42 -3.49 6.20 -20.19
N ASP A 43 -4.48 5.50 -19.62
CA ASP A 43 -5.28 6.01 -18.53
C ASP A 43 -4.46 6.26 -17.24
N ALA A 44 -3.36 5.52 -17.03
CA ALA A 44 -2.45 5.78 -15.91
C ALA A 44 -1.59 7.02 -16.19
N LEU A 45 -1.15 7.20 -17.42
CA LEU A 45 -0.38 8.38 -17.83
C LEU A 45 -1.21 9.65 -17.68
N LEU A 46 -2.47 9.63 -18.16
CA LEU A 46 -3.42 10.73 -18.00
C LEU A 46 -3.69 11.07 -16.51
N ALA A 47 -3.83 10.04 -15.67
CA ALA A 47 -4.06 10.22 -14.24
C ALA A 47 -2.84 10.84 -13.54
N LEU A 48 -1.63 10.41 -13.89
CA LEU A 48 -0.38 10.98 -13.36
C LEU A 48 -0.17 12.42 -13.82
N GLU A 49 -0.48 12.73 -15.08
CA GLU A 49 -0.47 14.10 -15.61
C GLU A 49 -1.45 15.01 -14.83
N HIS A 50 -2.68 14.53 -14.56
CA HIS A 50 -3.67 15.24 -13.74
C HIS A 50 -3.13 15.54 -12.33
N LEU A 51 -2.43 14.61 -11.71
CA LEU A 51 -1.83 14.78 -10.37
C LEU A 51 -0.53 15.60 -10.38
N GLY A 52 0.03 15.91 -11.56
CA GLY A 52 1.36 16.51 -11.67
C GLY A 52 2.49 15.63 -11.15
N VAL A 53 2.29 14.31 -11.17
CA VAL A 53 3.25 13.30 -10.68
C VAL A 53 4.03 12.73 -11.85
N PRO A 54 5.38 12.71 -11.79
CA PRO A 54 6.20 12.12 -12.85
C PRO A 54 5.91 10.62 -13.02
N VAL A 55 5.91 10.15 -14.25
CA VAL A 55 5.82 8.71 -14.54
C VAL A 55 7.08 8.01 -14.05
N CYS A 56 6.91 6.94 -13.29
CA CYS A 56 8.02 6.09 -12.89
C CYS A 56 8.50 5.28 -14.11
N ASP A 57 9.82 5.21 -14.27
CA ASP A 57 10.44 4.40 -15.33
C ASP A 57 10.47 2.92 -14.90
N THR A 58 9.29 2.30 -14.88
CA THR A 58 9.13 0.88 -14.51
C THR A 58 8.25 0.18 -15.53
N GLY A 59 8.82 -0.81 -16.20
CA GLY A 59 8.05 -1.75 -17.00
C GLY A 59 7.10 -2.58 -16.13
N ALA A 60 6.01 -3.07 -16.69
CA ALA A 60 5.10 -3.95 -15.97
C ALA A 60 5.82 -5.23 -15.56
N SER A 61 5.70 -5.62 -14.29
CA SER A 61 6.17 -6.88 -13.76
C SER A 61 5.00 -7.74 -13.28
N ARG A 62 5.15 -9.06 -13.35
CA ARG A 62 4.17 -9.99 -12.81
C ARG A 62 4.51 -10.32 -11.36
N ALA A 63 3.50 -10.38 -10.51
CA ALA A 63 3.65 -10.83 -9.13
C ALA A 63 4.13 -12.29 -9.09
N ASP A 64 5.25 -12.55 -8.44
CA ASP A 64 5.85 -13.87 -8.24
C ASP A 64 6.35 -14.05 -6.80
N GLU A 65 6.86 -15.25 -6.50
CA GLU A 65 7.37 -15.61 -5.16
C GLU A 65 8.57 -14.76 -4.74
N GLU A 66 9.44 -14.38 -5.69
CA GLU A 66 10.62 -13.57 -5.42
C GLU A 66 10.21 -12.15 -4.99
N HIS A 67 9.28 -11.50 -5.71
CA HIS A 67 8.74 -10.20 -5.33
C HIS A 67 8.11 -10.26 -3.93
N MET A 68 7.29 -11.29 -3.66
CA MET A 68 6.62 -11.44 -2.37
C MET A 68 7.61 -11.75 -1.24
N GLY A 69 8.70 -12.46 -1.53
CA GLY A 69 9.73 -12.78 -0.56
C GLY A 69 10.52 -11.56 -0.10
N ARG A 70 10.90 -10.69 -1.03
CA ARG A 70 11.78 -9.53 -0.75
C ARG A 70 11.07 -8.28 -0.23
N CYS A 71 9.76 -8.10 -0.48
CA CYS A 71 9.04 -6.94 0.05
C CYS A 71 8.75 -7.07 1.54
N ASP A 72 8.75 -5.96 2.27
CA ASP A 72 8.31 -5.90 3.67
C ASP A 72 6.78 -5.87 3.75
N LEU A 73 6.11 -5.18 2.83
CA LEU A 73 4.66 -5.10 2.69
C LEU A 73 4.25 -5.20 1.22
N ALA A 74 3.14 -5.87 0.93
CA ALA A 74 2.53 -5.91 -0.39
C ALA A 74 1.10 -5.36 -0.31
N ILE A 75 0.85 -4.27 -1.04
CA ILE A 75 -0.38 -3.49 -0.95
C ILE A 75 -1.18 -3.66 -2.23
N ALA A 76 -2.33 -4.28 -2.11
CA ALA A 76 -3.27 -4.46 -3.20
C ALA A 76 -4.27 -3.31 -3.29
N MET A 77 -4.81 -3.05 -4.46
CA MET A 77 -5.81 -2.01 -4.67
C MET A 77 -7.21 -2.43 -4.19
N THR A 78 -7.43 -3.74 -4.03
CA THR A 78 -8.68 -4.30 -3.49
C THR A 78 -8.39 -5.45 -2.53
N ARG A 79 -9.32 -5.69 -1.61
CA ARG A 79 -9.27 -6.83 -0.69
C ARG A 79 -9.26 -8.16 -1.45
N GLN A 80 -10.00 -8.26 -2.55
CA GLN A 80 -9.99 -9.45 -3.40
C GLN A 80 -8.60 -9.74 -3.96
N GLN A 81 -7.86 -8.73 -4.41
CA GLN A 81 -6.49 -8.91 -4.89
C GLN A 81 -5.55 -9.39 -3.76
N SER A 82 -5.69 -8.88 -2.53
CA SER A 82 -4.89 -9.36 -1.40
C SER A 82 -5.18 -10.84 -1.08
N TYR A 83 -6.42 -11.30 -1.24
CA TYR A 83 -6.77 -12.72 -1.09
C TYR A 83 -6.21 -13.59 -2.23
N VAL A 84 -6.22 -13.09 -3.47
CA VAL A 84 -5.58 -13.81 -4.60
C VAL A 84 -4.07 -13.96 -4.34
N LEU A 85 -3.41 -12.92 -3.82
CA LEU A 85 -2.00 -13.00 -3.42
C LEU A 85 -1.79 -14.04 -2.30
N ALA A 86 -2.64 -14.04 -1.26
CA ALA A 86 -2.56 -14.99 -0.16
C ALA A 86 -2.76 -16.46 -0.60
N ASN A 87 -3.64 -16.70 -1.59
CA ASN A 87 -3.81 -18.00 -2.19
C ASN A 87 -2.62 -18.43 -3.05
N ARG A 88 -2.08 -17.50 -3.83
CA ARG A 88 -1.00 -17.78 -4.79
C ARG A 88 0.35 -17.93 -4.09
N PHE A 89 0.59 -17.14 -3.02
CA PHE A 89 1.84 -17.08 -2.26
C PHE A 89 1.59 -17.13 -0.75
N PRO A 90 1.11 -18.26 -0.22
CA PRO A 90 0.65 -18.37 1.17
C PRO A 90 1.75 -18.18 2.23
N ALA A 91 3.02 -18.41 1.87
CA ALA A 91 4.16 -18.22 2.78
C ALA A 91 4.30 -16.75 3.27
N HIS A 92 3.77 -15.79 2.52
CA HIS A 92 3.90 -14.36 2.78
C HIS A 92 2.57 -13.67 3.14
N MET A 93 1.51 -14.43 3.43
CA MET A 93 0.14 -13.93 3.59
C MET A 93 -0.02 -12.84 4.65
N ASN A 94 0.86 -12.78 5.63
CA ASN A 94 0.85 -11.77 6.68
C ASN A 94 1.33 -10.37 6.20
N LYS A 95 1.90 -10.26 5.01
CA LYS A 95 2.35 -8.99 4.41
C LYS A 95 1.30 -8.35 3.49
N TYR A 96 0.20 -9.05 3.18
CA TYR A 96 -0.76 -8.62 2.16
C TYR A 96 -1.91 -7.83 2.77
N PHE A 97 -2.07 -6.61 2.32
CA PHE A 97 -3.15 -5.69 2.69
C PHE A 97 -3.78 -5.11 1.44
N SER A 98 -5.05 -4.71 1.52
CA SER A 98 -5.52 -3.67 0.60
C SER A 98 -5.10 -2.29 1.13
N LEU A 99 -5.05 -1.29 0.25
CA LEU A 99 -4.64 0.07 0.62
C LEU A 99 -5.51 0.65 1.74
N ILE A 100 -6.80 0.38 1.71
CA ILE A 100 -7.72 0.83 2.78
C ILE A 100 -7.49 0.06 4.09
N GLU A 101 -7.23 -1.26 4.01
CA GLU A 101 -6.98 -2.06 5.21
C GLU A 101 -5.70 -1.66 5.94
N ILE A 102 -4.63 -1.36 5.21
CA ILE A 102 -3.37 -0.99 5.85
C ILE A 102 -3.47 0.36 6.54
N ASN A 103 -4.19 1.34 5.95
CA ASN A 103 -4.43 2.63 6.59
C ASN A 103 -5.20 2.45 7.92
N GLY A 104 -6.26 1.65 7.94
CA GLY A 104 -6.98 1.34 9.18
C GLY A 104 -6.15 0.56 10.21
N ALA A 105 -5.27 -0.33 9.77
CA ALA A 105 -4.35 -1.04 10.67
C ALA A 105 -3.31 -0.09 11.29
N ILE A 106 -2.81 0.87 10.53
CA ILE A 106 -1.91 1.93 11.01
C ILE A 106 -2.61 2.78 12.07
N GLU A 107 -3.82 3.27 11.80
CA GLU A 107 -4.61 4.04 12.76
C GLU A 107 -4.78 3.28 14.07
N THR A 108 -5.17 2.00 14.02
CA THR A 108 -5.30 1.14 15.21
C THR A 108 -4.01 1.03 16.00
N LEU A 109 -2.86 0.89 15.33
CA LEU A 109 -1.55 0.81 15.99
C LEU A 109 -1.14 2.15 16.62
N LEU A 110 -1.46 3.27 15.99
CA LEU A 110 -1.19 4.61 16.52
C LEU A 110 -2.10 4.92 17.72
N GLU A 111 -3.40 4.60 17.65
CA GLU A 111 -4.34 4.77 18.76
C GLU A 111 -3.89 4.02 20.01
N ARG A 112 -3.38 2.81 19.88
CA ARG A 112 -2.81 2.05 21.01
C ARG A 112 -1.59 2.73 21.65
N ARG A 113 -0.96 3.67 20.96
CA ARG A 113 0.14 4.51 21.44
C ARG A 113 -0.31 5.90 21.85
N GLU A 114 -1.62 6.15 21.88
CA GLU A 114 -2.23 7.43 22.20
C GLU A 114 -1.80 8.57 21.25
N VAL A 115 -1.49 8.23 20.00
CA VAL A 115 -1.10 9.19 18.95
C VAL A 115 -1.95 9.00 17.70
N THR A 116 -2.01 10.04 16.88
CA THR A 116 -2.67 10.00 15.55
C THR A 116 -1.71 10.51 14.47
N VAL A 117 -2.09 10.35 13.21
CA VAL A 117 -1.31 10.89 12.10
C VAL A 117 -1.19 12.41 12.17
N GLU A 118 -2.18 13.09 12.77
CA GLU A 118 -2.25 14.54 12.91
C GLU A 118 -1.58 15.05 14.20
N SER A 119 -1.30 14.20 15.19
CA SER A 119 -0.82 14.61 16.51
C SER A 119 0.63 15.09 16.54
N GLY A 120 1.39 14.91 15.46
CA GLY A 120 2.79 15.30 15.37
C GLY A 120 3.23 15.70 13.96
N ASP A 121 4.37 16.37 13.86
CA ASP A 121 5.03 16.63 12.59
C ASP A 121 6.00 15.48 12.24
N TRP A 122 5.40 14.31 11.97
CA TRP A 122 6.13 13.07 11.69
C TRP A 122 7.07 13.17 10.49
N ILE A 123 6.76 14.06 9.54
CA ILE A 123 7.63 14.34 8.40
C ILE A 123 8.90 15.05 8.86
N ALA A 124 8.78 16.10 9.70
CA ALA A 124 9.94 16.79 10.24
C ALA A 124 10.75 15.89 11.16
N ASP A 125 10.11 15.05 11.96
CA ASP A 125 10.78 14.09 12.84
C ASP A 125 11.54 13.04 12.03
N ALA A 126 10.91 12.44 11.02
CA ALA A 126 11.56 11.48 10.11
C ALA A 126 12.76 12.10 9.37
N ARG A 127 12.68 13.38 8.97
CA ARG A 127 13.79 14.09 8.33
C ARG A 127 15.01 14.28 9.24
N ARG A 128 14.83 14.27 10.57
CA ARG A 128 15.93 14.38 11.55
C ARG A 128 16.62 13.04 11.79
N MET A 129 15.98 11.94 11.42
CA MET A 129 16.57 10.61 11.54
C MET A 129 17.67 10.41 10.50
N SER A 130 18.71 9.69 10.87
CA SER A 130 19.66 9.19 9.88
C SER A 130 18.99 8.17 8.94
N PRO A 131 19.50 7.97 7.71
CA PRO A 131 18.93 6.96 6.81
C PRO A 131 18.84 5.56 7.44
N GLY A 132 19.82 5.18 8.27
CA GLY A 132 19.81 3.88 8.95
C GLY A 132 18.76 3.76 10.06
N GLU A 133 18.49 4.84 10.79
CA GLU A 133 17.40 4.88 11.79
C GLU A 133 16.04 4.83 11.10
N LEU A 134 15.87 5.58 10.02
CA LEU A 134 14.64 5.61 9.24
C LEU A 134 14.34 4.24 8.61
N ASP A 135 15.34 3.58 7.98
CA ASP A 135 15.17 2.22 7.43
C ASP A 135 14.77 1.22 8.51
N ARG A 136 15.47 1.23 9.65
CA ARG A 136 15.14 0.35 10.78
C ARG A 136 13.73 0.59 11.30
N GLY A 137 13.33 1.84 11.48
CA GLY A 137 12.00 2.22 11.96
C GLY A 137 10.90 1.80 10.97
N LEU A 138 11.09 2.00 9.67
CA LEU A 138 10.14 1.55 8.64
C LEU A 138 9.99 0.02 8.65
N ARG A 139 11.08 -0.73 8.80
CA ARG A 139 11.02 -2.20 8.93
C ARG A 139 10.30 -2.65 10.19
N LEU A 140 10.49 -1.96 11.32
CA LEU A 140 9.76 -2.25 12.56
C LEU A 140 8.26 -1.95 12.40
N ALA A 141 7.90 -0.86 11.75
CA ALA A 141 6.51 -0.52 11.45
C ALA A 141 5.87 -1.61 10.55
N ALA A 142 6.56 -2.02 9.49
CA ALA A 142 6.11 -3.09 8.60
C ALA A 142 5.95 -4.43 9.34
N ALA A 143 6.92 -4.80 10.20
CA ALA A 143 6.85 -6.01 11.00
C ALA A 143 5.68 -6.00 11.99
N SER A 144 5.38 -4.85 12.60
CA SER A 144 4.23 -4.68 13.50
C SER A 144 2.91 -4.84 12.75
N LEU A 145 2.77 -4.24 11.57
CA LEU A 145 1.61 -4.42 10.71
C LEU A 145 1.42 -5.89 10.30
N ALA A 146 2.50 -6.56 9.90
CA ALA A 146 2.47 -7.98 9.55
C ALA A 146 2.09 -8.87 10.76
N SER A 147 2.48 -8.48 11.98
CA SER A 147 2.07 -9.17 13.21
C SER A 147 0.57 -8.99 13.50
N GLU A 148 0.04 -7.77 13.38
CA GLU A 148 -1.41 -7.51 13.51
C GLU A 148 -2.20 -8.33 12.47
N ARG A 149 -1.75 -8.37 11.23
CA ARG A 149 -2.41 -9.16 10.17
C ARG A 149 -2.42 -10.65 10.53
N ARG A 150 -1.33 -11.17 11.07
CA ARG A 150 -1.23 -12.57 11.50
C ARG A 150 -2.22 -12.89 12.61
N GLU A 151 -2.35 -12.03 13.63
CA GLU A 151 -3.30 -12.22 14.72
C GLU A 151 -4.74 -12.19 14.20
N PHE A 152 -5.06 -11.25 13.32
CA PHE A 152 -6.38 -11.15 12.67
C PHE A 152 -6.72 -12.42 11.87
N MET A 153 -5.73 -13.01 11.20
CA MET A 153 -5.92 -14.20 10.35
C MET A 153 -5.95 -15.53 11.15
N LYS A 154 -5.52 -15.57 12.42
CA LYS A 154 -5.52 -16.80 13.24
C LYS A 154 -6.87 -17.50 13.33
N PRO A 155 -8.00 -16.81 13.60
CA PRO A 155 -9.31 -17.45 13.65
C PRO A 155 -9.76 -18.04 12.31
N LEU A 156 -9.13 -17.63 11.23
CA LEU A 156 -9.45 -18.01 9.85
C LEU A 156 -8.54 -19.14 9.36
N ALA A 157 -7.56 -19.56 10.18
CA ALA A 157 -6.67 -20.66 9.85
C ALA A 157 -7.48 -21.97 9.68
N GLY A 158 -7.37 -22.58 8.48
CA GLY A 158 -8.13 -23.79 8.12
C GLY A 158 -9.48 -23.54 7.42
N VAL A 159 -9.92 -22.28 7.29
CA VAL A 159 -11.06 -21.95 6.43
C VAL A 159 -10.56 -21.80 5.00
N PRO A 160 -11.12 -22.51 4.01
CA PRO A 160 -10.75 -22.35 2.61
C PRO A 160 -10.92 -20.88 2.18
N LEU A 161 -9.86 -20.28 1.62
CA LEU A 161 -9.88 -18.87 1.19
C LEU A 161 -10.96 -18.58 0.13
N ASN A 162 -11.39 -19.60 -0.64
CA ASN A 162 -12.51 -19.51 -1.57
C ASN A 162 -13.86 -19.18 -0.88
N ILE A 163 -14.05 -19.54 0.39
CA ILE A 163 -15.25 -19.15 1.15
C ILE A 163 -15.22 -17.65 1.45
N PHE A 164 -14.05 -17.09 1.72
CA PHE A 164 -13.89 -15.64 1.89
C PHE A 164 -14.14 -14.87 0.59
N GLU A 165 -13.71 -15.41 -0.54
CA GLU A 165 -14.06 -14.88 -1.86
C GLU A 165 -15.57 -14.86 -2.07
N LEU A 166 -16.24 -15.95 -1.76
CA LEU A 166 -17.70 -16.06 -1.86
C LEU A 166 -18.41 -15.09 -0.90
N LEU A 167 -17.98 -14.97 0.34
CA LEU A 167 -18.57 -14.05 1.32
C LEU A 167 -18.37 -12.58 0.91
N THR A 168 -17.24 -12.22 0.30
CA THR A 168 -16.99 -10.88 -0.27
C THR A 168 -17.83 -10.60 -1.50
N LEU A 169 -18.08 -11.58 -2.35
CA LEU A 169 -18.91 -11.45 -3.54
C LEU A 169 -20.40 -11.31 -3.23
N PHE A 170 -20.87 -11.91 -2.14
CA PHE A 170 -22.29 -11.96 -1.78
C PHE A 170 -22.73 -10.95 -0.70
N SER A 171 -21.80 -10.22 -0.10
CA SER A 171 -22.16 -9.19 0.90
C SER A 171 -22.18 -7.79 0.29
N PRO A 172 -23.38 -7.17 0.13
CA PRO A 172 -23.49 -5.79 -0.38
C PRO A 172 -22.70 -4.77 0.47
N CYS A 173 -22.54 -5.03 1.77
CA CYS A 173 -21.78 -4.19 2.68
C CYS A 173 -20.26 -4.23 2.41
N PHE A 174 -19.75 -5.31 1.82
CA PHE A 174 -18.32 -5.44 1.48
C PHE A 174 -17.92 -4.71 0.20
N HIS A 175 -18.85 -4.46 -0.73
CA HIS A 175 -18.55 -3.73 -1.96
C HIS A 175 -18.20 -2.26 -1.74
N GLN A 176 -18.73 -1.63 -0.69
CA GLN A 176 -18.45 -0.22 -0.37
C GLN A 176 -17.11 0.00 0.33
N VAL A 177 -16.52 -1.05 0.92
CA VAL A 177 -15.26 -0.98 1.70
C VAL A 177 -14.15 -1.85 1.09
N SER A 178 -14.40 -2.52 -0.05
CA SER A 178 -13.51 -3.58 -0.56
C SER A 178 -12.26 -3.09 -1.31
N GLY A 179 -12.13 -1.80 -1.56
CA GLY A 179 -10.96 -1.23 -2.24
C GLY A 179 -11.30 -0.16 -3.26
N ILE A 180 -10.29 0.33 -3.95
CA ILE A 180 -10.40 1.39 -4.93
C ILE A 180 -10.86 0.80 -6.27
N HIS A 181 -12.01 1.27 -6.78
CA HIS A 181 -12.55 0.83 -8.07
C HIS A 181 -11.62 1.15 -9.23
N ASP A 182 -11.54 0.25 -10.23
CA ASP A 182 -10.72 0.46 -11.41
C ASP A 182 -11.52 1.18 -12.50
N PRO A 183 -11.17 2.42 -12.87
CA PRO A 183 -11.89 3.19 -13.85
C PRO A 183 -11.41 2.95 -15.30
N ILE A 184 -10.65 1.88 -15.59
CA ILE A 184 -10.20 1.55 -16.95
C ILE A 184 -11.39 1.52 -17.90
N GLY A 185 -11.29 2.27 -19.01
CA GLY A 185 -12.36 2.39 -20.00
C GLY A 185 -13.50 3.33 -19.59
N GLY A 186 -13.51 3.85 -18.37
CA GLY A 186 -14.48 4.85 -17.89
C GLY A 186 -14.23 6.26 -18.41
N ALA A 187 -15.13 7.19 -18.08
CA ALA A 187 -14.99 8.60 -18.42
C ALA A 187 -13.76 9.24 -17.73
N SER A 188 -13.18 10.27 -18.33
CA SER A 188 -12.00 10.96 -17.76
C SER A 188 -12.23 11.46 -16.34
N ALA A 189 -13.44 11.95 -16.03
CA ALA A 189 -13.80 12.39 -14.68
C ALA A 189 -13.72 11.27 -13.63
N GLU A 190 -14.04 10.02 -13.97
CA GLU A 190 -13.92 8.87 -13.07
C GLU A 190 -12.46 8.50 -12.86
N LYS A 191 -11.63 8.61 -13.90
CA LYS A 191 -10.18 8.37 -13.83
C LYS A 191 -9.50 9.38 -12.91
N PHE A 192 -9.86 10.65 -13.01
CA PHE A 192 -9.31 11.71 -12.17
C PHE A 192 -9.76 11.56 -10.71
N LYS A 193 -11.03 11.25 -10.45
CA LYS A 193 -11.50 10.92 -9.09
C LYS A 193 -10.75 9.73 -8.48
N CYS A 194 -10.49 8.70 -9.27
CA CYS A 194 -9.69 7.57 -8.82
C CYS A 194 -8.25 7.98 -8.53
N ALA A 195 -7.64 8.84 -9.35
CA ALA A 195 -6.30 9.36 -9.13
C ALA A 195 -6.21 10.18 -7.85
N ASP A 196 -7.16 11.12 -7.64
CA ASP A 196 -7.22 11.94 -6.42
C ASP A 196 -7.40 11.08 -5.15
N LEU A 197 -8.24 10.04 -5.22
CA LEU A 197 -8.41 9.09 -4.13
C LEU A 197 -7.13 8.33 -3.84
N LEU A 198 -6.45 7.84 -4.88
CA LEU A 198 -5.18 7.13 -4.74
C LEU A 198 -4.10 8.03 -4.13
N ASP A 199 -4.00 9.28 -4.56
CA ASP A 199 -3.05 10.24 -3.98
C ASP A 199 -3.34 10.48 -2.50
N GLY A 200 -4.59 10.66 -2.12
CA GLY A 200 -5.01 10.81 -0.72
C GLY A 200 -4.64 9.59 0.14
N GLU A 201 -5.04 8.40 -0.29
CA GLU A 201 -4.81 7.16 0.46
C GLU A 201 -3.32 6.78 0.54
N VAL A 202 -2.55 6.99 -0.51
CA VAL A 202 -1.09 6.74 -0.53
C VAL A 202 -0.36 7.77 0.32
N THR A 203 -0.81 9.02 0.33
CA THR A 203 -0.26 10.06 1.20
C THR A 203 -0.52 9.73 2.67
N LEU A 204 -1.74 9.28 3.00
CA LEU A 204 -2.11 8.83 4.35
C LEU A 204 -1.26 7.64 4.79
N LEU A 205 -1.09 6.65 3.92
CA LEU A 205 -0.22 5.49 4.16
C LEU A 205 1.20 5.93 4.53
N LEU A 206 1.81 6.80 3.74
CA LEU A 206 3.18 7.24 3.99
C LEU A 206 3.28 8.02 5.31
N ARG A 207 2.38 8.96 5.57
CA ARG A 207 2.35 9.70 6.84
C ARG A 207 2.16 8.78 8.03
N GLY A 208 1.29 7.80 7.93
CA GLY A 208 1.05 6.80 8.96
C GLY A 208 2.26 5.91 9.23
N LEU A 209 2.96 5.47 8.18
CA LEU A 209 4.22 4.71 8.32
C LEU A 209 5.31 5.55 9.01
N LEU A 210 5.43 6.84 8.68
CA LEU A 210 6.37 7.74 9.35
C LEU A 210 6.00 7.96 10.82
N ALA A 211 4.72 8.12 11.13
CA ALA A 211 4.25 8.24 12.52
C ALA A 211 4.60 6.98 13.34
N LEU A 212 4.33 5.78 12.79
CA LEU A 212 4.73 4.52 13.43
C LEU A 212 6.25 4.44 13.62
N THR A 213 7.02 4.81 12.59
CA THR A 213 8.48 4.81 12.62
C THR A 213 9.02 5.68 13.75
N CYS A 214 8.53 6.91 13.86
CA CYS A 214 8.98 7.86 14.88
C CYS A 214 8.57 7.44 16.30
N THR A 215 7.41 6.81 16.45
CA THR A 215 6.92 6.35 17.77
C THR A 215 7.55 5.04 18.24
N MET A 216 8.06 4.20 17.32
CA MET A 216 8.72 2.91 17.65
C MET A 216 10.22 3.06 17.90
N GLY A 217 10.86 4.13 17.42
CA GLY A 217 12.29 4.38 17.61
C GLY A 217 12.62 5.01 18.97
N SER A 218 11.60 5.29 19.81
CA SER A 218 11.73 5.96 21.12
C SER A 218 11.77 4.98 22.29
N ASP A 219 11.59 3.70 22.06
CA ASP A 219 11.68 2.61 23.05
C ASP A 219 13.04 1.88 22.92
#